data_0a3eb22bed8ee20ec9cd17ede381b114
#
_entry.id   0a3eb22bed8ee20ec9cd17ede381b114
#
_cell.length_a   1.000
_cell.length_b   1.000
_cell.length_c   1.000
_cell.angle_alpha   90.00
_cell.angle_beta   90.00
_cell.angle_gamma   90.00
#
_symmetry.space_group_name_H-M   'P 1'
#
loop_
_entity.id
_entity.type
_entity.pdbx_description
1 polymer ?
#
loop_
_entity_poly.entity_id
_entity_poly.type
_entity_poly.pdbx_seq_one_letter_code
_entity_poly.pdbx_strand_id
1 'polypeptide(L)'
;MKAKTDSGPTEKKSVKPDYIQNLFSLMKLVSSEETFNYFEEKYNDCSVRYGDMKKQLAEDMVHFISPIRERINAILNDEAYLQKVMKHGAEKASANAEETMQKVRNAMHLNYFLS
;
A
#
# COMPACT_ATOMS: atom_id res chain seq x y z
N MET A 1 -12.17 -7.02 10.34
CA MET A 1 -12.96 -8.10 10.96
C MET A 1 -14.23 -8.47 10.19
N LYS A 2 -14.71 -7.62 9.26
CA LYS A 2 -15.92 -7.89 8.43
C LYS A 2 -15.62 -8.45 7.03
N ALA A 3 -14.41 -8.96 6.78
CA ALA A 3 -14.10 -9.60 5.52
C ALA A 3 -14.95 -10.86 5.31
N LYS A 4 -15.39 -11.09 4.05
CA LYS A 4 -16.20 -12.25 3.72
C LYS A 4 -15.42 -13.54 3.91
N THR A 5 -16.00 -14.50 4.60
CA THR A 5 -15.48 -15.86 4.78
C THR A 5 -16.64 -16.86 4.75
N ASP A 6 -16.31 -18.12 4.58
CA ASP A 6 -17.25 -19.25 4.63
C ASP A 6 -17.00 -20.12 5.89
N SER A 7 -17.56 -21.33 5.92
CA SER A 7 -17.39 -22.29 7.02
C SER A 7 -16.03 -22.98 7.01
N GLY A 8 -15.19 -22.73 6.01
CA GLY A 8 -13.91 -23.38 5.85
C GLY A 8 -13.88 -24.44 4.74
N PRO A 9 -12.70 -24.92 4.36
CA PRO A 9 -12.56 -25.96 3.35
C PRO A 9 -13.13 -27.29 3.87
N THR A 10 -13.83 -27.99 3.00
CA THR A 10 -14.39 -29.34 3.30
C THR A 10 -13.44 -30.45 2.89
N GLU A 11 -12.52 -30.18 1.96
CA GLU A 11 -11.53 -31.11 1.44
C GLU A 11 -10.10 -30.58 1.65
N LYS A 12 -9.17 -31.50 1.92
CA LYS A 12 -7.75 -31.15 2.03
C LYS A 12 -7.23 -30.57 0.70
N LYS A 13 -6.44 -29.52 0.80
CA LYS A 13 -5.86 -28.80 -0.35
C LYS A 13 -6.89 -28.33 -1.39
N SER A 14 -8.09 -28.00 -0.96
CA SER A 14 -9.10 -27.44 -1.84
C SER A 14 -8.66 -26.06 -2.39
N VAL A 15 -9.18 -25.70 -3.56
CA VAL A 15 -8.92 -24.39 -4.16
C VAL A 15 -9.55 -23.28 -3.30
N LYS A 16 -8.77 -22.26 -2.97
CA LYS A 16 -9.26 -21.12 -2.20
C LYS A 16 -10.22 -20.28 -3.06
N PRO A 17 -11.43 -19.95 -2.57
CA PRO A 17 -12.27 -18.94 -3.21
C PRO A 17 -11.58 -17.56 -3.27
N ASP A 18 -11.99 -16.70 -4.20
CA ASP A 18 -11.36 -15.38 -4.41
C ASP A 18 -11.31 -14.53 -3.13
N TYR A 19 -12.38 -14.54 -2.34
CA TYR A 19 -12.43 -13.78 -1.08
C TYR A 19 -11.49 -14.34 -0.01
N ILE A 20 -11.16 -15.63 -0.04
CA ILE A 20 -10.15 -16.24 0.84
C ILE A 20 -8.74 -15.97 0.30
N GLN A 21 -8.54 -16.05 -1.00
CA GLN A 21 -7.26 -15.68 -1.62
C GLN A 21 -6.88 -14.23 -1.30
N ASN A 22 -7.84 -13.32 -1.25
CA ASN A 22 -7.61 -11.93 -0.86
C ASN A 22 -7.06 -11.81 0.56
N LEU A 23 -7.61 -12.58 1.51
CA LEU A 23 -7.09 -12.62 2.88
C LEU A 23 -5.64 -13.13 2.93
N PHE A 24 -5.34 -14.21 2.23
CA PHE A 24 -3.98 -14.75 2.15
C PHE A 24 -3.01 -13.79 1.46
N SER A 25 -3.45 -13.08 0.44
CA SER A 25 -2.63 -12.07 -0.24
C SER A 25 -2.26 -10.91 0.69
N LEU A 26 -3.22 -10.41 1.46
CA LEU A 26 -2.96 -9.38 2.47
C LEU A 26 -2.01 -9.90 3.56
N MET A 27 -2.22 -11.13 4.03
CA MET A 27 -1.36 -11.74 5.04
C MET A 27 0.07 -11.89 4.55
N LYS A 28 0.27 -12.27 3.29
CA LYS A 28 1.59 -12.34 2.67
C LYS A 28 2.34 -11.01 2.65
N LEU A 29 1.62 -9.90 2.57
CA LEU A 29 2.21 -8.56 2.54
C LEU A 29 2.55 -8.01 3.92
N VAL A 30 1.76 -8.31 4.94
CA VAL A 30 1.85 -7.67 6.26
C VAL A 30 2.31 -8.60 7.37
N SER A 31 2.08 -9.90 7.24
CA SER A 31 2.46 -10.90 8.25
C SER A 31 3.83 -11.52 7.94
N SER A 32 4.42 -12.17 8.94
CA SER A 32 5.63 -12.97 8.73
C SER A 32 5.36 -14.22 7.88
N GLU A 33 6.39 -14.71 7.23
CA GLU A 33 6.31 -15.94 6.43
C GLU A 33 5.87 -17.14 7.27
N GLU A 34 6.30 -17.21 8.52
CA GLU A 34 5.90 -18.26 9.46
C GLU A 34 4.40 -18.24 9.74
N THR A 35 3.83 -17.05 9.97
CA THR A 35 2.39 -16.87 10.20
C THR A 35 1.60 -17.24 8.96
N PHE A 36 2.05 -16.84 7.80
CA PHE A 36 1.42 -17.19 6.52
C PHE A 36 1.41 -18.71 6.32
N ASN A 37 2.55 -19.37 6.47
CA ASN A 37 2.66 -20.81 6.32
C ASN A 37 1.81 -21.57 7.34
N TYR A 38 1.75 -21.10 8.59
CA TYR A 38 0.89 -21.68 9.63
C TYR A 38 -0.58 -21.71 9.20
N PHE A 39 -1.12 -20.60 8.72
CA PHE A 39 -2.50 -20.55 8.29
C PHE A 39 -2.75 -21.27 6.97
N GLU A 40 -1.77 -21.31 6.08
CA GLU A 40 -1.85 -22.08 4.84
C GLU A 40 -1.93 -23.60 5.14
N GLU A 41 -1.10 -24.10 6.03
CA GLU A 41 -1.17 -25.50 6.50
C GLU A 41 -2.52 -25.80 7.16
N LYS A 42 -3.00 -24.91 8.02
CA LYS A 42 -4.33 -25.05 8.65
C LYS A 42 -5.45 -25.08 7.63
N TYR A 43 -5.36 -24.27 6.59
CA TYR A 43 -6.32 -24.29 5.49
C TYR A 43 -6.29 -25.61 4.74
N ASN A 44 -5.10 -26.10 4.38
CA ASN A 44 -4.91 -27.37 3.68
C ASN A 44 -5.38 -28.59 4.49
N ASP A 45 -5.27 -28.53 5.82
CA ASP A 45 -5.74 -29.56 6.74
C ASP A 45 -7.22 -29.43 7.13
N CYS A 46 -7.93 -28.47 6.56
CA CYS A 46 -9.33 -28.16 6.88
C CYS A 46 -9.57 -27.79 8.36
N SER A 47 -8.54 -27.32 9.07
CA SER A 47 -8.60 -26.94 10.48
C SER A 47 -8.51 -25.44 10.71
N VAL A 48 -8.52 -24.63 9.65
CA VAL A 48 -8.42 -23.17 9.73
C VAL A 48 -9.63 -22.57 10.44
N ARG A 49 -9.36 -21.62 11.32
CA ARG A 49 -10.35 -20.78 11.97
C ARG A 49 -10.21 -19.37 11.43
N TYR A 50 -11.17 -18.91 10.62
CA TYR A 50 -11.10 -17.59 10.01
C TYR A 50 -11.17 -16.45 11.02
N GLY A 51 -11.83 -16.66 12.17
CA GLY A 51 -11.81 -15.70 13.26
C GLY A 51 -10.41 -15.43 13.81
N ASP A 52 -9.65 -16.48 14.04
CA ASP A 52 -8.26 -16.38 14.51
C ASP A 52 -7.35 -15.79 13.44
N MET A 53 -7.53 -16.21 12.17
CA MET A 53 -6.81 -15.66 11.03
C MET A 53 -7.06 -14.15 10.87
N LYS A 54 -8.31 -13.70 10.94
CA LYS A 54 -8.66 -12.29 10.85
C LYS A 54 -8.09 -11.48 12.00
N LYS A 55 -8.10 -12.03 13.20
CA LYS A 55 -7.52 -11.39 14.38
C LYS A 55 -6.01 -11.20 14.22
N GLN A 56 -5.31 -12.27 13.84
CA GLN A 56 -3.86 -12.21 13.60
C GLN A 56 -3.52 -11.22 12.48
N LEU A 57 -4.27 -11.25 11.39
CA LEU A 57 -4.09 -10.31 10.27
C LEU A 57 -4.30 -8.86 10.73
N ALA A 58 -5.31 -8.59 11.56
CA ALA A 58 -5.57 -7.26 12.09
C ALA A 58 -4.41 -6.77 12.98
N GLU A 59 -3.89 -7.62 13.84
CA GLU A 59 -2.71 -7.29 14.69
C GLU A 59 -1.47 -7.00 13.83
N ASP A 60 -1.19 -7.83 12.84
CA ASP A 60 -0.06 -7.64 11.93
C ASP A 60 -0.20 -6.37 11.09
N MET A 61 -1.41 -6.04 10.64
CA MET A 61 -1.69 -4.78 9.94
C MET A 61 -1.45 -3.57 10.84
N VAL A 62 -1.85 -3.62 12.09
CA VAL A 62 -1.60 -2.54 13.05
C VAL A 62 -0.10 -2.35 13.23
N HIS A 63 0.66 -3.42 13.45
CA HIS A 63 2.12 -3.36 13.57
C HIS A 63 2.80 -2.81 12.31
N PHE A 64 2.31 -3.18 11.15
CA PHE A 64 2.84 -2.70 9.86
C PHE A 64 2.56 -1.21 9.62
N ILE A 65 1.36 -0.76 9.97
CA ILE A 65 0.88 0.61 9.69
C ILE A 65 1.32 1.60 10.76
N SER A 66 1.50 1.18 12.02
CA SER A 66 1.82 2.08 13.14
C SER A 66 3.03 2.98 12.88
N PRO A 67 4.20 2.47 12.43
CA PRO A 67 5.35 3.34 12.12
C PRO A 67 5.05 4.35 11.01
N ILE A 68 4.28 3.96 10.02
CA ILE A 68 3.88 4.84 8.91
C ILE A 68 2.96 5.94 9.42
N ARG A 69 1.99 5.59 10.26
CA ARG A 69 1.06 6.54 10.88
C ARG A 69 1.80 7.55 11.76
N GLU A 70 2.76 7.10 12.56
CA GLU A 70 3.58 7.97 13.39
C GLU A 70 4.37 8.97 12.56
N ARG A 71 4.97 8.54 11.46
CA ARG A 71 5.66 9.43 10.52
C ARG A 71 4.71 10.44 9.88
N ILE A 72 3.55 10.01 9.44
CA ILE A 72 2.53 10.88 8.86
C ILE A 72 2.10 11.94 9.88
N ASN A 73 1.79 11.54 11.12
CA ASN A 73 1.39 12.46 12.17
C ASN A 73 2.50 13.44 12.53
N ALA A 74 3.74 13.00 12.61
CA ALA A 74 4.88 13.87 12.84
C ALA A 74 5.04 14.92 11.73
N ILE A 75 4.89 14.53 10.47
CA ILE A 75 4.96 15.42 9.32
C ILE A 75 3.76 16.39 9.30
N LEU A 76 2.55 15.91 9.58
CA LEU A 76 1.35 16.74 9.65
C LEU A 76 1.41 17.80 10.75
N ASN A 77 2.07 17.52 11.84
CA ASN A 77 2.28 18.46 12.95
C ASN A 77 3.43 19.44 12.70
N ASP A 78 4.25 19.21 11.70
CA ASP A 78 5.35 20.08 11.29
C ASP A 78 5.00 20.83 10.00
N GLU A 79 4.28 21.95 10.14
CA GLU A 79 3.88 22.79 9.02
C GLU A 79 5.07 23.37 8.24
N ALA A 80 6.13 23.71 8.94
CA ALA A 80 7.34 24.28 8.31
C ALA A 80 7.99 23.27 7.37
N TYR A 81 8.06 22.00 7.78
CA TYR A 81 8.57 20.91 6.93
C TYR A 81 7.66 20.66 5.73
N LEU A 82 6.35 20.62 5.93
CA LEU A 82 5.37 20.46 4.84
C LEU A 82 5.48 21.59 3.81
N GLN A 83 5.54 22.83 4.26
CA GLN A 83 5.71 23.99 3.36
C GLN A 83 7.02 23.90 2.58
N LYS A 84 8.10 23.49 3.22
CA LYS A 84 9.40 23.28 2.56
C LYS A 84 9.34 22.21 1.47
N VAL A 85 8.71 21.08 1.75
CA VAL A 85 8.54 19.98 0.79
C VAL A 85 7.65 20.39 -0.37
N MET A 86 6.53 21.07 -0.10
CA MET A 86 5.61 21.58 -1.12
C MET A 86 6.30 22.60 -2.02
N LYS A 87 7.05 23.52 -1.44
CA LYS A 87 7.82 24.53 -2.19
C LYS A 87 8.87 23.88 -3.08
N HIS A 88 9.64 22.94 -2.54
CA HIS A 88 10.65 22.20 -3.32
C HIS A 88 10.02 21.40 -4.46
N GLY A 89 8.90 20.73 -4.20
CA GLY A 89 8.15 20.01 -5.23
C GLY A 89 7.61 20.92 -6.32
N ALA A 90 7.08 22.09 -5.95
CA ALA A 90 6.58 23.09 -6.89
C ALA A 90 7.70 23.67 -7.75
N GLU A 91 8.85 23.99 -7.18
CA GLU A 91 10.04 24.46 -7.90
C GLU A 91 10.54 23.42 -8.90
N LYS A 92 10.62 22.15 -8.49
CA LYS A 92 11.04 21.06 -9.35
C LYS A 92 10.05 20.82 -10.51
N ALA A 93 8.76 20.83 -10.24
CA ALA A 93 7.73 20.69 -11.27
C ALA A 93 7.74 21.85 -12.24
N SER A 94 7.89 23.09 -11.73
CA SER A 94 7.99 24.31 -12.54
C SER A 94 9.23 24.29 -13.46
N ALA A 95 10.36 23.85 -12.96
CA ALA A 95 11.59 23.72 -13.77
C ALA A 95 11.42 22.71 -14.91
N ASN A 96 10.81 21.56 -14.64
CA ASN A 96 10.52 20.55 -15.66
C ASN A 96 9.51 21.06 -16.70
N ALA A 97 8.48 21.75 -16.25
CA ALA A 97 7.47 22.34 -17.14
C ALA A 97 8.09 23.43 -18.03
N GLU A 98 8.94 24.28 -17.48
CA GLU A 98 9.63 25.33 -18.23
C GLU A 98 10.57 24.76 -19.31
N GLU A 99 11.31 23.73 -18.99
CA GLU A 99 12.15 23.02 -19.96
C GLU A 99 11.31 22.47 -21.12
N THR A 100 10.20 21.83 -20.82
CA THR A 100 9.28 21.28 -21.81
C THR A 100 8.66 22.40 -22.66
N MET A 101 8.21 23.49 -22.03
CA MET A 101 7.65 24.64 -22.73
C MET A 101 8.66 25.32 -23.63
N GLN A 102 9.91 25.37 -23.23
CA GLN A 102 11.00 25.91 -24.07
C GLN A 102 11.19 25.07 -25.34
N LYS A 103 11.17 23.74 -25.19
CA LYS A 103 11.23 22.83 -26.35
C LYS A 103 10.03 23.03 -27.30
N VAL A 104 8.84 23.21 -26.76
CA VAL A 104 7.62 23.46 -27.54
C VAL A 104 7.71 24.80 -28.27
N ARG A 105 8.12 25.86 -27.60
CA ARG A 105 8.28 27.22 -28.21
C ARG A 105 9.32 27.19 -29.33
N ASN A 106 10.44 26.52 -29.13
CA ASN A 106 11.48 26.38 -30.15
C ASN A 106 10.95 25.59 -31.37
N ALA A 107 10.23 24.49 -31.15
CA ALA A 107 9.65 23.70 -32.23
C ALA A 107 8.58 24.47 -33.03
N MET A 108 7.85 25.37 -32.38
CA MET A 108 6.82 26.22 -32.98
C MET A 108 7.35 27.58 -33.45
N HIS A 109 8.64 27.86 -33.29
CA HIS A 109 9.26 29.15 -33.62
C HIS A 109 8.62 30.33 -32.87
N LEU A 110 8.24 30.14 -31.60
CA LEU A 110 7.59 31.14 -30.74
C LEU A 110 8.50 31.72 -29.66
N ASN A 111 9.81 31.78 -29.92
CA ASN A 111 10.81 32.16 -28.92
C ASN A 111 11.39 33.56 -29.11
N TYR A 112 10.77 34.43 -29.95
CA TYR A 112 11.28 35.77 -30.23
C TYR A 112 11.26 36.71 -29.02
N PHE A 113 10.38 36.45 -28.07
CA PHE A 113 10.18 37.31 -26.88
C PHE A 113 10.86 36.75 -25.62
N LEU A 114 11.57 35.65 -25.75
CA LEU A 114 12.32 35.01 -24.67
C LEU A 114 13.76 35.47 -24.73
N SER A 115 14.12 36.29 -23.80
CA SER A 115 15.48 36.76 -23.62
C SER A 115 16.22 35.96 -22.58
#